data_bd65994d9af889a7529721d938571ed9
#
_entry.id   bd65994d9af889a7529721d938571ed9
#
_cell.length_a   1.000
_cell.length_b   1.000
_cell.length_c   1.000
_cell.angle_alpha   90.00
_cell.angle_beta   90.00
_cell.angle_gamma   90.00
#
_symmetry.space_group_name_H-M   'P 1'
#
loop_
_entity.id
_entity.type
_entity.pdbx_description
1 polymer ?
#
loop_
_entity_poly.entity_id
_entity_poly.type
_entity_poly.pdbx_seq_one_letter_code
_entity_poly.pdbx_strand_id
1 'polypeptide(L)'
;MRLRILMMAILAVFIISSISTIYADVKYVGEDKKTLGNWPEKYGKNGAVIFKPGGDSKDLKDIIKVTDNGQRWDWANPTQDERGLFFPDDLKKRTGSCMFNNPVGLVELETKLKSYQVAISAIDWDSSVRVEDLVGYQGDKAPKDPDVTVQNPDFHNGVYYIWHVTGNDPFKLQITHKGGANWVISGLFVDAVGASVNANGKLTMTWGSIKK
;
A
#
# COMPACT_ATOMS: atom_id res chain seq x y z
N MET A 1 -21.59 47.20 26.12
CA MET A 1 -20.25 46.65 26.13
C MET A 1 -20.20 45.17 26.56
N ARG A 2 -20.88 44.75 27.62
CA ARG A 2 -20.88 43.34 28.11
C ARG A 2 -21.48 42.31 27.12
N LEU A 3 -22.54 42.67 26.39
CA LEU A 3 -23.21 41.78 25.43
C LEU A 3 -22.34 41.46 24.20
N ARG A 4 -21.53 42.44 23.70
CA ARG A 4 -20.62 42.24 22.56
C ARG A 4 -19.44 41.35 22.90
N ILE A 5 -18.95 41.40 24.15
CA ILE A 5 -17.86 40.52 24.64
C ILE A 5 -18.37 39.08 24.76
N LEU A 6 -19.62 38.88 25.19
CA LEU A 6 -20.22 37.55 25.29
C LEU A 6 -20.41 36.90 23.91
N MET A 7 -20.84 37.66 22.90
CA MET A 7 -20.97 37.17 21.53
C MET A 7 -19.61 36.80 20.91
N MET A 8 -18.54 37.56 21.17
CA MET A 8 -17.21 37.22 20.70
C MET A 8 -16.64 35.96 21.38
N ALA A 9 -16.93 35.75 22.66
CA ALA A 9 -16.51 34.53 23.38
C ALA A 9 -17.23 33.27 22.85
N ILE A 10 -18.51 33.36 22.50
CA ILE A 10 -19.30 32.26 21.92
C ILE A 10 -18.81 31.94 20.51
N LEU A 11 -18.45 32.95 19.71
CA LEU A 11 -17.92 32.72 18.36
C LEU A 11 -16.53 32.04 18.39
N ALA A 12 -15.66 32.39 19.36
CA ALA A 12 -14.35 31.77 19.53
C ALA A 12 -14.44 30.28 19.96
N VAL A 13 -15.44 29.91 20.76
CA VAL A 13 -15.68 28.52 21.19
C VAL A 13 -16.17 27.66 20.02
N PHE A 14 -16.92 28.21 19.06
CA PHE A 14 -17.42 27.45 17.89
C PHE A 14 -16.34 27.19 16.84
N ILE A 15 -15.24 27.95 16.80
CA ILE A 15 -14.15 27.76 15.82
C ILE A 15 -13.18 26.62 16.25
N ILE A 16 -13.15 26.26 17.53
CA ILE A 16 -12.22 25.25 18.06
C ILE A 16 -12.74 23.81 17.86
N SER A 17 -14.01 23.59 17.46
CA SER A 17 -14.65 22.27 17.47
C SER A 17 -14.57 21.48 16.16
N SER A 18 -13.71 21.83 15.21
CA SER A 18 -13.59 21.11 13.93
C SER A 18 -12.17 20.67 13.58
N ILE A 19 -11.32 20.45 14.58
CA ILE A 19 -10.06 19.72 14.31
C ILE A 19 -10.44 18.24 14.26
N SER A 20 -10.73 17.75 13.07
CA SER A 20 -10.83 16.32 12.82
C SER A 20 -9.44 15.71 13.01
N THR A 21 -9.20 15.09 14.15
CA THR A 21 -8.02 14.26 14.35
C THR A 21 -8.12 13.07 13.39
N ILE A 22 -7.27 13.05 12.40
CA ILE A 22 -7.09 11.85 11.57
C ILE A 22 -6.31 10.87 12.46
N TYR A 23 -7.00 9.83 12.92
CA TYR A 23 -6.34 8.74 13.61
C TYR A 23 -5.50 7.95 12.61
N ALA A 24 -4.30 7.59 13.01
CA ALA A 24 -3.49 6.63 12.27
C ALA A 24 -4.19 5.27 12.29
N ASP A 25 -4.42 4.70 11.11
CA ASP A 25 -5.07 3.40 10.96
C ASP A 25 -4.51 2.66 9.75
N VAL A 26 -4.23 1.38 9.93
CA VAL A 26 -3.83 0.46 8.87
C VAL A 26 -4.79 -0.71 8.88
N LYS A 27 -5.50 -0.89 7.78
CA LYS A 27 -6.49 -1.95 7.64
C LYS A 27 -6.20 -2.81 6.44
N TYR A 28 -5.98 -4.10 6.65
CA TYR A 28 -5.99 -5.08 5.58
C TYR A 28 -7.39 -5.20 4.98
N VAL A 29 -7.49 -5.10 3.64
CA VAL A 29 -8.79 -5.06 2.94
C VAL A 29 -8.99 -6.22 1.99
N GLY A 30 -7.98 -7.03 1.75
CA GLY A 30 -8.10 -8.26 0.97
C GLY A 30 -6.99 -8.45 -0.06
N GLU A 31 -7.23 -9.37 -1.00
CA GLU A 31 -6.29 -9.80 -2.00
C GLU A 31 -6.86 -9.74 -3.42
N ASP A 32 -5.98 -9.61 -4.42
CA ASP A 32 -6.31 -9.66 -5.83
C ASP A 32 -5.41 -10.67 -6.56
N LYS A 33 -6.02 -11.73 -7.05
CA LYS A 33 -5.39 -12.84 -7.79
C LYS A 33 -5.61 -12.75 -9.30
N LYS A 34 -6.24 -11.66 -9.79
CA LYS A 34 -6.66 -11.55 -11.20
C LYS A 34 -5.79 -10.60 -12.02
N THR A 35 -5.20 -9.62 -11.37
CA THR A 35 -4.43 -8.56 -12.06
C THR A 35 -3.11 -9.07 -12.62
N LEU A 36 -2.51 -10.13 -12.03
CA LEU A 36 -1.22 -10.69 -12.45
C LEU A 36 -0.17 -9.57 -12.58
N GLY A 37 0.61 -9.54 -13.66
CA GLY A 37 1.59 -8.47 -13.91
C GLY A 37 1.01 -7.16 -14.47
N ASN A 38 -0.31 -7.08 -14.72
CA ASN A 38 -1.00 -5.93 -15.35
C ASN A 38 -1.36 -4.81 -14.35
N TRP A 39 -0.51 -4.56 -13.38
CA TRP A 39 -0.71 -3.58 -12.32
C TRP A 39 -1.08 -2.17 -12.81
N PRO A 40 -0.56 -1.61 -13.93
CA PRO A 40 -0.83 -0.24 -14.34
C PRO A 40 -2.31 0.07 -14.59
N GLU A 41 -3.10 -0.95 -14.91
CA GLU A 41 -4.54 -0.79 -15.12
C GLU A 41 -5.30 -0.53 -13.81
N LYS A 42 -4.74 -0.97 -12.67
CA LYS A 42 -5.44 -0.97 -11.39
C LYS A 42 -4.72 -0.29 -10.25
N TYR A 43 -3.39 -0.38 -10.21
CA TYR A 43 -2.54 0.06 -9.10
C TYR A 43 -1.49 1.07 -9.54
N GLY A 44 -0.88 1.77 -8.56
CA GLY A 44 0.33 2.58 -8.75
C GLY A 44 0.09 3.93 -9.39
N LYS A 45 -1.12 4.48 -9.37
CA LYS A 45 -1.41 5.81 -9.93
C LYS A 45 -0.63 6.92 -9.22
N ASN A 46 -0.35 6.75 -7.94
CA ASN A 46 0.39 7.68 -7.08
C ASN A 46 1.81 7.23 -6.75
N GLY A 47 2.24 6.10 -7.29
CA GLY A 47 3.61 5.61 -7.21
C GLY A 47 3.71 4.09 -7.27
N ALA A 48 4.82 3.62 -7.85
CA ALA A 48 5.13 2.21 -8.00
C ALA A 48 6.62 1.94 -7.81
N VAL A 49 6.96 0.86 -7.16
CA VAL A 49 8.31 0.34 -7.00
C VAL A 49 8.33 -1.14 -7.34
N ILE A 50 9.15 -1.52 -8.31
CA ILE A 50 9.40 -2.92 -8.68
C ILE A 50 10.79 -3.30 -8.18
N PHE A 51 10.84 -4.31 -7.32
CA PHE A 51 12.07 -4.76 -6.68
C PHE A 51 12.87 -5.65 -7.64
N LYS A 52 14.09 -5.22 -8.00
CA LYS A 52 14.95 -5.95 -8.94
C LYS A 52 16.44 -5.68 -8.72
N PRO A 53 17.34 -6.58 -9.11
CA PRO A 53 18.78 -6.34 -9.12
C PRO A 53 19.18 -5.15 -9.99
N GLY A 54 20.30 -4.54 -9.66
CA GLY A 54 20.83 -3.37 -10.38
C GLY A 54 20.09 -2.06 -10.08
N GLY A 55 19.26 -2.06 -9.06
CA GLY A 55 18.43 -0.94 -8.62
C GLY A 55 16.95 -1.13 -9.01
N ASP A 56 16.06 -0.85 -8.07
CA ASP A 56 14.62 -0.97 -8.27
C ASP A 56 14.14 -0.02 -9.37
N SER A 57 13.18 -0.48 -10.20
CA SER A 57 12.49 0.39 -11.15
C SER A 57 11.36 1.13 -10.44
N LYS A 58 11.30 2.47 -10.57
CA LYS A 58 10.47 3.33 -9.72
C LYS A 58 9.78 4.43 -10.51
N ASP A 59 8.50 4.63 -10.20
CA ASP A 59 7.75 5.87 -10.48
C ASP A 59 7.25 6.41 -9.15
N LEU A 60 8.00 7.34 -8.54
CA LEU A 60 7.77 7.72 -7.13
C LEU A 60 6.58 8.65 -6.92
N LYS A 61 6.27 9.56 -7.86
CA LYS A 61 5.13 10.51 -7.76
C LYS A 61 4.89 11.07 -6.35
N ASP A 62 3.94 10.49 -5.61
CA ASP A 62 3.62 10.87 -4.23
C ASP A 62 4.37 10.04 -3.17
N ILE A 63 5.17 9.07 -3.58
CA ILE A 63 6.09 8.35 -2.69
C ILE A 63 7.28 9.27 -2.40
N ILE A 64 7.58 9.51 -1.13
CA ILE A 64 8.75 10.25 -0.68
C ILE A 64 9.94 9.31 -0.63
N LYS A 65 9.76 8.15 0.00
CA LYS A 65 10.84 7.20 0.24
C LYS A 65 10.29 5.78 0.45
N VAL A 66 11.06 4.79 0.00
CA VAL A 66 10.90 3.39 0.37
C VAL A 66 12.25 2.89 0.88
N THR A 67 12.26 2.31 2.07
CA THR A 67 13.43 1.62 2.66
C THR A 67 13.08 0.18 2.97
N ASP A 68 14.06 -0.70 2.90
CA ASP A 68 13.90 -2.11 3.18
C ASP A 68 15.21 -2.77 3.61
N ASN A 69 15.14 -4.00 4.08
CA ASN A 69 16.28 -4.84 4.45
C ASN A 69 16.44 -6.08 3.56
N GLY A 70 15.76 -6.11 2.39
CA GLY A 70 15.79 -7.25 1.49
C GLY A 70 16.92 -7.22 0.46
N GLN A 71 17.26 -8.40 -0.03
CA GLN A 71 18.11 -8.58 -1.20
C GLN A 71 17.25 -8.61 -2.47
N ARG A 72 17.86 -8.60 -3.65
CA ARG A 72 17.18 -8.58 -4.94
C ARG A 72 17.55 -9.80 -5.76
N TRP A 73 16.57 -10.36 -6.48
CA TRP A 73 16.75 -11.50 -7.37
C TRP A 73 15.92 -11.35 -8.63
N ASP A 74 16.47 -11.82 -9.77
CA ASP A 74 15.74 -11.99 -11.03
C ASP A 74 15.58 -13.48 -11.32
N TRP A 75 14.35 -13.95 -11.51
CA TRP A 75 14.07 -15.24 -12.11
C TRP A 75 14.06 -15.15 -13.64
N ALA A 76 13.46 -14.05 -14.17
CA ALA A 76 13.35 -13.77 -15.59
C ALA A 76 13.29 -12.26 -15.85
N ASN A 77 14.32 -11.70 -16.49
CA ASN A 77 14.41 -10.26 -16.77
C ASN A 77 15.16 -10.00 -18.09
N PRO A 78 14.49 -9.52 -19.18
CA PRO A 78 13.04 -9.33 -19.28
C PRO A 78 12.28 -10.65 -19.44
N THR A 79 10.94 -10.61 -19.30
CA THR A 79 10.07 -11.76 -19.53
C THR A 79 8.84 -11.41 -20.36
N GLN A 80 8.25 -12.43 -21.02
CA GLN A 80 6.94 -12.33 -21.67
C GLN A 80 5.82 -13.00 -20.84
N ASP A 81 6.17 -13.63 -19.72
CA ASP A 81 5.21 -14.25 -18.82
C ASP A 81 4.32 -13.15 -18.21
N GLU A 82 3.01 -13.33 -18.31
CA GLU A 82 2.01 -12.36 -17.83
C GLU A 82 2.00 -12.17 -16.31
N ARG A 83 2.62 -13.07 -15.55
CA ARG A 83 2.85 -12.94 -14.12
C ARG A 83 3.90 -11.87 -13.79
N GLY A 84 4.82 -11.60 -14.75
CA GLY A 84 5.87 -10.60 -14.60
C GLY A 84 5.30 -9.18 -14.53
N LEU A 85 5.81 -8.37 -13.60
CA LEU A 85 5.40 -6.99 -13.43
C LEU A 85 5.97 -6.10 -14.53
N PHE A 86 5.19 -5.19 -15.07
CA PHE A 86 5.69 -4.14 -15.95
C PHE A 86 6.67 -3.22 -15.21
N PHE A 87 7.70 -2.74 -15.90
CA PHE A 87 8.53 -1.67 -15.37
C PHE A 87 7.77 -0.35 -15.38
N PRO A 88 7.78 0.44 -14.29
CA PRO A 88 7.14 1.76 -14.24
C PRO A 88 7.65 2.75 -15.28
N ASP A 89 8.92 2.64 -15.66
CA ASP A 89 9.61 3.48 -16.64
C ASP A 89 9.56 2.95 -18.08
N ASP A 90 9.13 1.68 -18.27
CA ASP A 90 8.96 1.06 -19.60
C ASP A 90 7.84 0.01 -19.58
N LEU A 91 6.59 0.46 -19.76
CA LEU A 91 5.40 -0.40 -19.77
C LEU A 91 5.33 -1.39 -20.95
N LYS A 92 6.40 -1.53 -21.74
CA LYS A 92 6.52 -2.55 -22.79
C LYS A 92 7.32 -3.76 -22.35
N LYS A 93 7.98 -3.67 -21.20
CA LYS A 93 8.81 -4.72 -20.63
C LYS A 93 8.30 -5.18 -19.29
N ARG A 94 8.50 -6.46 -19.00
CA ARG A 94 8.15 -7.10 -17.75
C ARG A 94 9.36 -7.77 -17.12
N THR A 95 9.29 -7.96 -15.82
CA THR A 95 10.28 -8.72 -15.05
C THR A 95 9.60 -9.68 -14.10
N GLY A 96 10.14 -10.90 -14.01
CA GLY A 96 9.95 -11.82 -12.91
C GLY A 96 11.09 -11.64 -11.92
N SER A 97 11.00 -10.65 -11.06
CA SER A 97 12.00 -10.32 -10.05
C SER A 97 11.35 -10.12 -8.68
N CYS A 98 12.18 -10.15 -7.65
CA CYS A 98 11.72 -9.97 -6.28
C CYS A 98 12.75 -9.31 -5.38
N MET A 99 12.26 -8.87 -4.25
CA MET A 99 12.99 -8.69 -3.02
C MET A 99 12.79 -9.92 -2.15
N PHE A 100 13.83 -10.40 -1.49
CA PHE A 100 13.81 -11.57 -0.63
C PHE A 100 14.76 -11.42 0.56
N ASN A 101 14.52 -12.17 1.61
CA ASN A 101 15.45 -12.34 2.74
C ASN A 101 14.95 -13.48 3.66
N ASN A 102 15.58 -13.62 4.82
CA ASN A 102 15.24 -14.56 5.88
C ASN A 102 15.89 -14.06 7.20
N PRO A 103 15.29 -14.20 8.37
CA PRO A 103 13.92 -14.72 8.64
C PRO A 103 12.83 -13.65 8.54
N VAL A 104 13.17 -12.36 8.70
CA VAL A 104 12.21 -11.25 8.76
C VAL A 104 12.60 -10.15 7.78
N GLY A 105 11.62 -9.71 7.01
CA GLY A 105 11.68 -8.54 6.15
C GLY A 105 10.97 -7.35 6.77
N LEU A 106 11.46 -6.16 6.48
CA LEU A 106 10.82 -4.90 6.80
C LEU A 106 10.87 -3.99 5.57
N VAL A 107 9.72 -3.46 5.18
CA VAL A 107 9.59 -2.39 4.20
C VAL A 107 8.94 -1.21 4.89
N GLU A 108 9.49 -0.01 4.72
CA GLU A 108 8.91 1.23 5.22
C GLU A 108 8.65 2.17 4.04
N LEU A 109 7.42 2.68 3.96
CA LEU A 109 6.93 3.59 2.94
C LEU A 109 6.58 4.94 3.56
N GLU A 110 7.23 6.00 3.11
CA GLU A 110 6.86 7.38 3.36
C GLU A 110 6.17 7.97 2.11
N THR A 111 5.02 8.62 2.29
CA THR A 111 4.27 9.24 1.19
C THR A 111 3.71 10.61 1.60
N LYS A 112 3.38 11.46 0.61
CA LYS A 112 2.70 12.75 0.82
C LYS A 112 1.20 12.58 1.11
N LEU A 113 0.65 11.40 0.85
CA LEU A 113 -0.77 11.10 0.99
C LEU A 113 -1.15 10.86 2.45
N LYS A 114 -2.34 11.29 2.84
CA LYS A 114 -2.90 11.12 4.19
C LYS A 114 -3.91 9.96 4.28
N SER A 115 -4.45 9.57 3.14
CA SER A 115 -5.35 8.44 2.98
C SER A 115 -5.01 7.77 1.66
N TYR A 116 -4.56 6.52 1.71
CA TYR A 116 -4.06 5.83 0.55
C TYR A 116 -4.22 4.30 0.69
N GLN A 117 -4.15 3.65 -0.45
CA GLN A 117 -4.04 2.21 -0.56
C GLN A 117 -2.57 1.84 -0.82
N VAL A 118 -2.10 0.82 -0.14
CA VAL A 118 -0.85 0.12 -0.48
C VAL A 118 -1.22 -1.26 -1.00
N ALA A 119 -0.75 -1.61 -2.20
CA ALA A 119 -0.83 -2.96 -2.72
C ALA A 119 0.59 -3.54 -2.83
N ILE A 120 0.80 -4.72 -2.27
CA ILE A 120 2.06 -5.46 -2.31
C ILE A 120 1.88 -6.66 -3.22
N SER A 121 2.65 -6.71 -4.31
CA SER A 121 2.68 -7.90 -5.17
C SER A 121 3.67 -8.91 -4.64
N ALA A 122 3.25 -10.15 -4.52
CA ALA A 122 4.08 -11.29 -4.17
C ALA A 122 3.87 -12.44 -5.17
N ILE A 123 4.94 -13.18 -5.48
CA ILE A 123 4.89 -14.33 -6.38
C ILE A 123 5.94 -15.36 -6.00
N ASP A 124 5.55 -16.61 -5.90
CA ASP A 124 6.46 -17.76 -5.81
C ASP A 124 6.75 -18.29 -7.22
N TRP A 125 7.67 -17.62 -7.93
CA TRP A 125 7.91 -17.83 -9.34
C TRP A 125 8.45 -19.21 -9.68
N ASP A 126 9.41 -19.67 -8.91
CA ASP A 126 10.26 -20.85 -9.16
C ASP A 126 9.97 -22.03 -8.24
N SER A 127 9.04 -21.88 -7.29
CA SER A 127 8.67 -22.95 -6.39
C SER A 127 7.15 -22.98 -6.11
N SER A 128 6.74 -23.86 -5.21
CA SER A 128 5.36 -23.96 -4.74
C SER A 128 5.29 -24.23 -3.23
N VAL A 129 6.36 -23.88 -2.52
CA VAL A 129 6.54 -24.23 -1.11
C VAL A 129 6.81 -23.04 -0.19
N ARG A 130 6.92 -21.81 -0.73
CA ARG A 130 7.09 -20.64 0.11
C ARG A 130 5.82 -20.37 0.92
N VAL A 131 6.04 -20.01 2.16
CA VAL A 131 4.99 -19.54 3.09
C VAL A 131 5.53 -18.35 3.85
N GLU A 132 4.77 -17.28 3.94
CA GLU A 132 5.16 -16.07 4.64
C GLU A 132 3.97 -15.38 5.29
N ASP A 133 4.18 -14.77 6.45
CA ASP A 133 3.19 -13.93 7.11
C ASP A 133 3.45 -12.46 6.76
N LEU A 134 2.40 -11.72 6.46
CA LEU A 134 2.44 -10.28 6.20
C LEU A 134 1.66 -9.52 7.27
N VAL A 135 2.26 -8.43 7.76
CA VAL A 135 1.64 -7.50 8.72
C VAL A 135 1.89 -6.08 8.26
N GLY A 136 0.83 -5.35 7.93
CA GLY A 136 0.88 -3.91 7.67
C GLY A 136 0.59 -3.12 8.95
N TYR A 137 1.41 -2.09 9.26
CA TYR A 137 1.22 -1.30 10.47
C TYR A 137 1.84 0.10 10.35
N GLN A 138 1.54 0.95 11.32
CA GLN A 138 2.21 2.22 11.62
C GLN A 138 2.74 2.19 13.05
N GLY A 139 3.65 3.12 13.39
CA GLY A 139 4.27 3.17 14.71
C GLY A 139 5.49 2.26 14.86
N ASP A 140 5.91 2.00 16.12
CA ASP A 140 7.21 1.40 16.42
C ASP A 140 7.20 -0.13 16.48
N LYS A 141 6.03 -0.75 16.61
CA LYS A 141 5.93 -2.19 16.84
C LYS A 141 4.86 -2.83 15.98
N ALA A 142 5.24 -3.88 15.26
CA ALA A 142 4.29 -4.70 14.53
C ALA A 142 3.32 -5.44 15.48
N PRO A 143 2.05 -5.61 15.07
CA PRO A 143 1.12 -6.54 15.70
C PRO A 143 1.71 -7.95 15.77
N LYS A 144 1.22 -8.75 16.72
CA LYS A 144 1.69 -10.15 16.89
C LYS A 144 1.08 -11.08 15.84
N ASP A 145 -0.19 -10.86 15.55
CA ASP A 145 -0.94 -11.69 14.62
C ASP A 145 -0.76 -11.14 13.19
N PRO A 146 -0.54 -12.00 12.17
CA PRO A 146 -0.45 -11.57 10.80
C PRO A 146 -1.81 -11.10 10.27
N ASP A 147 -1.79 -10.14 9.36
CA ASP A 147 -2.98 -9.77 8.57
C ASP A 147 -3.37 -10.88 7.61
N VAL A 148 -2.36 -11.56 7.07
CA VAL A 148 -2.52 -12.67 6.14
C VAL A 148 -1.31 -13.59 6.17
N THR A 149 -1.55 -14.89 6.02
CA THR A 149 -0.54 -15.89 5.72
C THR A 149 -0.61 -16.24 4.24
N VAL A 150 0.47 -15.96 3.53
CA VAL A 150 0.64 -16.19 2.09
C VAL A 150 1.18 -17.60 1.87
N GLN A 151 0.50 -18.40 1.06
CA GLN A 151 0.93 -19.77 0.75
C GLN A 151 0.37 -20.24 -0.60
N ASN A 152 0.96 -21.29 -1.16
CA ASN A 152 0.44 -21.91 -2.38
C ASN A 152 -0.95 -22.58 -2.18
N PRO A 153 -1.77 -22.69 -3.28
CA PRO A 153 -1.40 -22.47 -4.68
C PRO A 153 -1.49 -21.02 -5.16
N ASP A 154 -2.12 -20.12 -4.43
CA ASP A 154 -2.47 -18.77 -4.88
C ASP A 154 -1.25 -17.90 -5.16
N PHE A 155 -0.22 -18.07 -4.38
CA PHE A 155 1.04 -17.34 -4.42
C PHE A 155 1.88 -17.63 -5.69
N HIS A 156 1.78 -18.84 -6.28
CA HIS A 156 2.55 -19.21 -7.47
C HIS A 156 2.17 -18.40 -8.72
N ASN A 157 0.93 -17.99 -8.83
CA ASN A 157 0.44 -17.20 -9.95
C ASN A 157 0.57 -15.68 -9.75
N GLY A 158 1.04 -15.26 -8.57
CA GLY A 158 1.10 -13.86 -8.18
C GLY A 158 -0.21 -13.37 -7.58
N VAL A 159 -0.07 -12.56 -6.55
CA VAL A 159 -1.19 -11.99 -5.79
C VAL A 159 -0.82 -10.59 -5.30
N TYR A 160 -1.81 -9.71 -5.16
CA TYR A 160 -1.67 -8.42 -4.51
C TYR A 160 -2.38 -8.47 -3.16
N TYR A 161 -1.66 -8.15 -2.11
CA TYR A 161 -2.19 -7.95 -0.76
C TYR A 161 -2.37 -6.46 -0.53
N ILE A 162 -3.53 -6.06 0.00
CA ILE A 162 -4.00 -4.67 -0.08
C ILE A 162 -4.32 -4.15 1.31
N TRP A 163 -3.76 -2.99 1.66
CA TRP A 163 -4.06 -2.24 2.88
C TRP A 163 -4.60 -0.85 2.54
N HIS A 164 -5.56 -0.38 3.33
CA HIS A 164 -5.92 1.02 3.43
C HIS A 164 -5.19 1.63 4.62
N VAL A 165 -4.59 2.78 4.39
CA VAL A 165 -3.77 3.49 5.37
C VAL A 165 -4.26 4.91 5.52
N THR A 166 -4.41 5.36 6.77
CA THR A 166 -4.71 6.76 7.11
C THR A 166 -3.72 7.27 8.16
N GLY A 167 -3.41 8.56 8.11
CA GLY A 167 -2.49 9.18 9.04
C GLY A 167 -1.25 9.77 8.37
N ASN A 168 -0.27 10.13 9.21
CA ASN A 168 0.97 10.80 8.78
C ASN A 168 2.20 9.92 8.96
N ASP A 169 2.08 8.87 9.77
CA ASP A 169 3.20 7.99 10.07
C ASP A 169 3.50 7.10 8.86
N PRO A 170 4.76 6.72 8.65
CA PRO A 170 5.13 5.78 7.61
C PRO A 170 4.35 4.45 7.73
N PHE A 171 3.88 3.94 6.59
CA PHE A 171 3.39 2.56 6.53
C PHE A 171 4.58 1.62 6.60
N LYS A 172 4.47 0.58 7.40
CA LYS A 172 5.45 -0.49 7.52
C LYS A 172 4.82 -1.82 7.18
N LEU A 173 5.55 -2.63 6.41
CA LEU A 173 5.21 -4.02 6.15
C LEU A 173 6.28 -4.90 6.80
N GLN A 174 5.87 -5.73 7.75
CA GLN A 174 6.71 -6.81 8.24
C GLN A 174 6.36 -8.09 7.49
N ILE A 175 7.39 -8.81 7.03
CA ILE A 175 7.28 -10.09 6.34
C ILE A 175 8.02 -11.11 7.18
N THR A 176 7.35 -12.21 7.58
CA THR A 176 7.99 -13.26 8.36
C THR A 176 8.00 -14.55 7.57
N HIS A 177 9.19 -15.09 7.35
CA HIS A 177 9.37 -16.39 6.71
C HIS A 177 8.76 -17.51 7.53
N LYS A 178 7.96 -18.36 6.90
CA LYS A 178 7.26 -19.50 7.56
C LYS A 178 7.56 -20.83 6.88
N GLY A 179 7.98 -20.82 5.61
CA GLY A 179 8.29 -22.06 4.89
C GLY A 179 8.94 -21.81 3.53
N GLY A 180 9.58 -22.83 2.97
CA GLY A 180 10.39 -22.72 1.76
C GLY A 180 11.77 -22.14 2.01
N ALA A 181 12.39 -21.54 0.99
CA ALA A 181 13.76 -21.03 1.07
C ALA A 181 13.85 -19.66 1.76
N ASN A 182 12.91 -18.77 1.46
CA ASN A 182 12.87 -17.38 1.91
C ASN A 182 11.47 -16.80 1.69
N TRP A 183 11.22 -15.61 2.26
CA TRP A 183 10.08 -14.78 1.88
C TRP A 183 10.40 -14.00 0.61
N VAL A 184 9.37 -13.62 -0.18
CA VAL A 184 9.53 -12.85 -1.43
C VAL A 184 8.38 -11.88 -1.65
N ILE A 185 8.69 -10.66 -2.08
CA ILE A 185 7.73 -9.72 -2.66
C ILE A 185 8.30 -9.10 -3.92
N SER A 186 7.47 -8.75 -4.90
CA SER A 186 7.92 -8.28 -6.21
C SER A 186 7.71 -6.80 -6.46
N GLY A 187 6.69 -6.19 -5.86
CA GLY A 187 6.42 -4.78 -6.06
C GLY A 187 5.56 -4.14 -4.97
N LEU A 188 5.64 -2.82 -4.90
CA LEU A 188 4.86 -1.96 -4.01
C LEU A 188 4.19 -0.87 -4.84
N PHE A 189 2.88 -0.68 -4.62
CA PHE A 189 2.06 0.26 -5.37
C PHE A 189 1.26 1.13 -4.42
N VAL A 190 1.15 2.42 -4.75
CA VAL A 190 0.45 3.42 -3.94
C VAL A 190 -0.63 4.11 -4.76
N ASP A 191 -1.83 4.18 -4.21
CA ASP A 191 -2.97 4.87 -4.80
C ASP A 191 -3.68 5.72 -3.76
N ALA A 192 -4.01 6.97 -4.09
CA ALA A 192 -4.83 7.80 -3.22
C ALA A 192 -6.24 7.19 -3.10
N VAL A 193 -6.73 7.03 -1.89
CA VAL A 193 -8.14 6.74 -1.64
C VAL A 193 -8.83 8.04 -1.27
N GLY A 194 -9.96 8.33 -1.91
CA GLY A 194 -10.78 9.46 -1.49
C GLY A 194 -11.07 9.35 0.01
N ALA A 195 -10.91 10.43 0.76
CA ALA A 195 -11.27 10.44 2.16
C ALA A 195 -12.69 9.86 2.30
N SER A 196 -12.81 8.72 2.97
CA SER A 196 -14.14 8.17 3.28
C SER A 196 -14.84 9.21 4.14
N VAL A 197 -15.89 9.82 3.61
CA VAL A 197 -16.72 10.73 4.39
C VAL A 197 -17.35 9.87 5.48
N ASN A 198 -16.88 10.03 6.72
CA ASN A 198 -17.48 9.36 7.86
C ASN A 198 -19.00 9.57 7.78
N ALA A 199 -19.77 8.50 7.95
CA ALA A 199 -21.24 8.50 7.81
C ALA A 199 -21.98 9.49 8.75
N ASN A 200 -21.27 10.19 9.63
CA ASN A 200 -21.77 11.28 10.49
C ASN A 200 -21.61 12.69 9.91
N GLY A 201 -20.92 12.85 8.78
CA GLY A 201 -20.84 14.12 8.04
C GLY A 201 -21.69 14.02 6.77
N LYS A 202 -22.99 14.28 6.90
CA LYS A 202 -23.90 14.45 5.77
C LYS A 202 -23.42 15.58 4.86
N LEU A 203 -22.67 15.30 3.82
CA LEU A 203 -22.75 16.04 2.59
C LEU A 203 -23.95 15.50 1.81
N THR A 204 -25.09 16.09 2.01
CA THR A 204 -26.23 15.98 1.10
C THR A 204 -25.81 16.64 -0.22
N MET A 205 -25.23 15.87 -1.11
CA MET A 205 -25.19 16.22 -2.52
C MET A 205 -26.62 16.07 -3.03
N THR A 206 -27.31 17.19 -3.06
CA THR A 206 -28.65 17.28 -3.68
C THR A 206 -28.48 17.00 -5.17
N TRP A 207 -28.99 15.87 -5.63
CA TRP A 207 -29.15 15.48 -7.03
C TRP A 207 -30.24 16.36 -7.72
N GLY A 208 -30.12 17.67 -7.58
CA GLY A 208 -31.14 18.62 -8.03
C GLY A 208 -30.72 19.60 -9.11
N SER A 209 -29.48 19.57 -9.61
CA SER A 209 -28.97 20.63 -10.51
C SER A 209 -28.54 20.18 -11.90
N ILE A 210 -28.95 19.00 -12.36
CA ILE A 210 -28.75 18.62 -13.77
C ILE A 210 -30.10 18.41 -14.43
N LYS A 211 -30.84 19.51 -14.62
CA LYS A 211 -31.89 19.67 -15.63
C LYS A 211 -32.04 21.15 -15.94
N LYS A 212 -31.26 21.61 -16.89
CA LYS A 212 -31.65 22.59 -17.91
C LYS A 212 -30.62 22.56 -19.03
#